data_c50a99538b45cb92bddddb0f7394352b
#
_entry.id   c50a99538b45cb92bddddb0f7394352b
#
_cell.length_a   1.000
_cell.length_b   1.000
_cell.length_c   1.000
_cell.angle_alpha   90.00
_cell.angle_beta   90.00
_cell.angle_gamma   90.00
#
_symmetry.space_group_name_H-M   'P 1'
#
loop_
_entity.id
_entity.type
_entity.pdbx_description
1 polymer ?
#
loop_
_entity_poly.entity_id
_entity_poly.type
_entity_poly.pdbx_seq_one_letter_code
_entity_poly.pdbx_strand_id
1 'polypeptide(L)'
;VTARGWEDLSSLMQVYEKLDLPVDESVIREFIHHEDVAEDAAAYFELYRKYRDDYGIADILAGKVRPETFARIYAAAFDERLSVVNLLLDGLSAFFGNVQENKQITDNWYGFLKEYQRRLKEGEAPVDSYRALLEERMAVVEAEKQAEVCTKAQVAGWERIFALWKENTPDSGLDVKESFAQAKAGFDRQRETLEDEEKKAMNALEHAFDFMEQAFENGEEMVVFVTELTLSPEA
;
A
#
# COMPACT_ATOMS: atom_id res chain seq x y z
N VAL A 1 18.83 -20.99 -2.69
CA VAL A 1 17.87 -19.91 -2.37
C VAL A 1 16.67 -20.10 -3.29
N THR A 2 15.45 -20.09 -2.74
CA THR A 2 14.21 -20.25 -3.51
C THR A 2 13.41 -18.95 -3.48
N ALA A 3 12.61 -18.68 -4.53
CA ALA A 3 11.70 -17.54 -4.57
C ALA A 3 10.79 -17.50 -3.33
N ARG A 4 10.30 -18.68 -2.91
CA ARG A 4 9.46 -18.82 -1.71
C ARG A 4 10.16 -18.35 -0.42
N GLY A 5 11.46 -18.68 -0.28
CA GLY A 5 12.24 -18.22 0.89
C GLY A 5 12.32 -16.68 0.96
N TRP A 6 12.46 -16.01 -0.18
CA TRP A 6 12.43 -14.56 -0.26
C TRP A 6 11.04 -13.97 0.03
N GLU A 7 9.98 -14.58 -0.46
CA GLU A 7 8.59 -14.16 -0.17
C GLU A 7 8.25 -14.29 1.32
N ASP A 8 8.64 -15.42 1.93
CA ASP A 8 8.40 -15.65 3.35
C ASP A 8 9.22 -14.68 4.22
N LEU A 9 10.49 -14.42 3.87
CA LEU A 9 11.33 -13.42 4.52
C LEU A 9 10.73 -12.01 4.38
N SER A 10 10.33 -11.60 3.17
CA SER A 10 9.70 -10.31 2.92
C SER A 10 8.45 -10.10 3.77
N SER A 11 7.59 -11.13 3.85
CA SER A 11 6.38 -11.10 4.67
C SER A 11 6.69 -10.94 6.16
N LEU A 12 7.72 -11.64 6.66
CA LEU A 12 8.17 -11.51 8.03
C LEU A 12 8.74 -10.11 8.31
N MET A 13 9.57 -9.59 7.40
CA MET A 13 10.18 -8.27 7.55
C MET A 13 9.12 -7.17 7.66
N GLN A 14 8.03 -7.23 6.90
CA GLN A 14 6.91 -6.31 7.01
C GLN A 14 6.23 -6.35 8.39
N VAL A 15 6.15 -7.54 8.99
CA VAL A 15 5.62 -7.69 10.36
C VAL A 15 6.60 -7.13 11.40
N TYR A 16 7.88 -7.42 11.25
CA TYR A 16 8.93 -6.92 12.13
C TYR A 16 9.01 -5.38 12.09
N GLU A 17 8.89 -4.79 10.92
CA GLU A 17 8.86 -3.33 10.75
C GLU A 17 7.65 -2.70 11.45
N LYS A 18 6.45 -3.29 11.32
CA LYS A 18 5.24 -2.83 12.04
C LYS A 18 5.35 -2.94 13.54
N LEU A 19 6.14 -3.88 14.04
CA LEU A 19 6.37 -4.13 15.48
C LEU A 19 7.63 -3.44 16.01
N ASP A 20 8.34 -2.68 15.17
CA ASP A 20 9.64 -2.05 15.47
C ASP A 20 10.68 -3.05 16.00
N LEU A 21 10.67 -4.27 15.44
CA LEU A 21 11.61 -5.33 15.79
C LEU A 21 12.79 -5.33 14.81
N PRO A 22 14.03 -5.56 15.29
CA PRO A 22 15.20 -5.66 14.43
C PRO A 22 15.15 -6.96 13.61
N VAL A 23 15.47 -6.88 12.33
CA VAL A 23 15.77 -8.04 11.48
C VAL A 23 17.29 -8.12 11.39
N ASP A 24 17.86 -9.10 12.04
CA ASP A 24 19.29 -9.40 12.00
C ASP A 24 19.60 -10.59 11.09
N GLU A 25 20.87 -10.91 10.95
CA GLU A 25 21.34 -12.04 10.17
C GLU A 25 20.72 -13.38 10.60
N SER A 26 20.48 -13.57 11.91
CA SER A 26 19.91 -14.82 12.43
C SER A 26 18.49 -15.05 11.93
N VAL A 27 17.69 -14.00 11.85
CA VAL A 27 16.33 -14.03 11.31
C VAL A 27 16.35 -14.33 9.80
N ILE A 28 17.29 -13.71 9.06
CA ILE A 28 17.43 -13.94 7.62
C ILE A 28 17.84 -15.37 7.31
N ARG A 29 18.74 -15.95 8.10
CA ARG A 29 19.21 -17.34 7.95
C ARG A 29 18.11 -18.38 8.14
N GLU A 30 17.04 -18.08 8.84
CA GLU A 30 15.89 -19.01 8.96
C GLU A 30 15.20 -19.24 7.60
N PHE A 31 15.26 -18.26 6.70
CA PHE A 31 14.62 -18.31 5.37
C PHE A 31 15.63 -18.52 4.24
N ILE A 32 16.83 -17.98 4.40
CA ILE A 32 17.92 -18.03 3.41
C ILE A 32 19.02 -18.92 3.94
N HIS A 33 18.96 -20.20 3.62
CA HIS A 33 19.90 -21.21 4.13
C HIS A 33 21.33 -21.12 3.59
N HIS A 34 21.57 -20.32 2.55
CA HIS A 34 22.90 -20.08 1.99
C HIS A 34 23.59 -19.03 2.84
N GLU A 35 24.65 -19.41 3.54
CA GLU A 35 25.32 -18.59 4.54
C GLU A 35 25.80 -17.27 3.96
N ASP A 36 26.59 -17.30 2.87
CA ASP A 36 27.12 -16.11 2.20
C ASP A 36 25.99 -15.17 1.71
N VAL A 37 24.89 -15.73 1.19
CA VAL A 37 23.74 -14.94 0.70
C VAL A 37 22.97 -14.32 1.87
N ALA A 38 22.86 -15.01 2.99
CA ALA A 38 22.18 -14.48 4.17
C ALA A 38 23.00 -13.35 4.82
N GLU A 39 24.34 -13.49 4.86
CA GLU A 39 25.26 -12.46 5.34
C GLU A 39 25.20 -11.20 4.46
N ASP A 40 25.30 -11.36 3.13
CA ASP A 40 25.17 -10.25 2.16
C ASP A 40 23.82 -9.56 2.28
N ALA A 41 22.72 -10.31 2.41
CA ALA A 41 21.38 -9.76 2.60
C ALA A 41 21.26 -8.98 3.92
N ALA A 42 21.83 -9.51 5.02
CA ALA A 42 21.84 -8.82 6.32
C ALA A 42 22.59 -7.49 6.24
N ALA A 43 23.78 -7.50 5.63
CA ALA A 43 24.58 -6.29 5.42
C ALA A 43 23.84 -5.26 4.55
N TYR A 44 23.17 -5.72 3.49
CA TYR A 44 22.33 -4.85 2.63
C TYR A 44 21.19 -4.21 3.42
N PHE A 45 20.45 -4.98 4.22
CA PHE A 45 19.34 -4.45 4.99
C PHE A 45 19.77 -3.50 6.11
N GLU A 46 20.95 -3.74 6.70
CA GLU A 46 21.54 -2.82 7.70
C GLU A 46 21.89 -1.47 7.03
N LEU A 47 22.54 -1.50 5.86
CA LEU A 47 22.85 -0.29 5.08
C LEU A 47 21.59 0.43 4.62
N TYR A 48 20.58 -0.30 4.14
CA TYR A 48 19.30 0.24 3.73
C TYR A 48 18.62 1.02 4.86
N ARG A 49 18.55 0.45 6.06
CA ARG A 49 17.99 1.12 7.24
C ARG A 49 18.80 2.36 7.62
N LYS A 50 20.13 2.22 7.67
CA LYS A 50 21.02 3.32 7.99
C LYS A 50 20.84 4.49 7.02
N TYR A 51 20.83 4.23 5.73
CA TYR A 51 20.65 5.30 4.74
C TYR A 51 19.24 5.91 4.81
N ARG A 52 18.19 5.11 5.03
CA ARG A 52 16.83 5.59 5.22
C ARG A 52 16.73 6.64 6.33
N ASP A 53 17.35 6.34 7.47
CA ASP A 53 17.34 7.22 8.64
C ASP A 53 18.32 8.39 8.49
N ASP A 54 19.50 8.14 7.99
CA ASP A 54 20.57 9.13 7.80
C ASP A 54 20.18 10.23 6.80
N TYR A 55 19.50 9.88 5.72
CA TYR A 55 19.00 10.81 4.72
C TYR A 55 17.62 11.37 5.02
N GLY A 56 16.88 10.75 5.94
CA GLY A 56 15.54 11.18 6.31
C GLY A 56 14.55 11.07 5.14
N ILE A 57 14.45 9.90 4.53
CA ILE A 57 13.60 9.66 3.34
C ILE A 57 12.15 10.10 3.58
N ALA A 58 11.60 9.80 4.75
CA ALA A 58 10.26 10.24 5.11
C ALA A 58 10.12 11.78 5.15
N ASP A 59 11.16 12.49 5.62
CA ASP A 59 11.18 13.95 5.62
C ASP A 59 11.27 14.50 4.20
N ILE A 60 12.06 13.87 3.32
CA ILE A 60 12.14 14.25 1.89
C ILE A 60 10.75 14.15 1.25
N LEU A 61 10.08 13.00 1.39
CA LEU A 61 8.76 12.76 0.83
C LEU A 61 7.67 13.65 1.46
N ALA A 62 7.89 14.13 2.68
CA ALA A 62 7.04 15.12 3.34
C ALA A 62 7.37 16.58 2.99
N GLY A 63 8.35 16.85 2.12
CA GLY A 63 8.80 18.19 1.73
C GLY A 63 9.57 18.94 2.83
N LYS A 64 10.19 18.22 3.76
CA LYS A 64 10.91 18.77 4.93
C LYS A 64 12.42 18.49 4.87
N VAL A 65 13.03 18.70 3.70
CA VAL A 65 14.46 18.39 3.50
C VAL A 65 15.33 19.32 4.31
N ARG A 66 16.24 18.75 5.08
CA ARG A 66 17.21 19.51 5.86
C ARG A 66 18.43 19.87 5.00
N PRO A 67 19.03 21.06 5.18
CA PRO A 67 20.24 21.46 4.41
C PRO A 67 21.39 20.45 4.53
N GLU A 68 21.52 19.79 5.68
CA GLU A 68 22.56 18.78 5.93
C GLU A 68 22.39 17.54 5.04
N THR A 69 21.16 17.22 4.64
CA THR A 69 20.87 16.12 3.70
C THR A 69 21.52 16.37 2.34
N PHE A 70 21.43 17.60 1.80
CA PHE A 70 22.08 17.96 0.55
C PHE A 70 23.62 17.92 0.67
N ALA A 71 24.19 18.44 1.78
CA ALA A 71 25.62 18.40 2.01
C ALA A 71 26.15 16.95 2.05
N ARG A 72 25.39 16.04 2.65
CA ARG A 72 25.72 14.61 2.71
C ARG A 72 25.66 13.97 1.33
N ILE A 73 24.59 14.19 0.57
CA ILE A 73 24.41 13.58 -0.75
C ILE A 73 25.47 14.02 -1.75
N TYR A 74 25.90 15.29 -1.69
CA TYR A 74 26.99 15.80 -2.55
C TYR A 74 28.35 15.17 -2.24
N ALA A 75 28.57 14.73 -0.98
CA ALA A 75 29.79 14.07 -0.56
C ALA A 75 29.74 12.53 -0.73
N ALA A 76 28.56 11.98 -1.00
CA ALA A 76 28.31 10.55 -1.08
C ALA A 76 28.91 9.93 -2.35
N ALA A 77 29.35 8.68 -2.27
CA ALA A 77 29.74 7.88 -3.42
C ALA A 77 28.52 7.56 -4.30
N PHE A 78 28.75 7.19 -5.55
CA PHE A 78 27.68 6.97 -6.52
C PHE A 78 26.72 5.84 -6.11
N ASP A 79 27.24 4.76 -5.57
CA ASP A 79 26.45 3.62 -5.04
C ASP A 79 25.55 4.01 -3.86
N GLU A 80 26.05 4.88 -2.98
CA GLU A 80 25.25 5.44 -1.88
C GLU A 80 24.15 6.37 -2.42
N ARG A 81 24.43 7.20 -3.42
CA ARG A 81 23.44 8.05 -4.07
C ARG A 81 22.34 7.24 -4.76
N LEU A 82 22.69 6.13 -5.44
CA LEU A 82 21.72 5.21 -6.01
C LEU A 82 20.88 4.51 -4.95
N SER A 83 21.46 4.20 -3.79
CA SER A 83 20.70 3.65 -2.65
C SER A 83 19.64 4.64 -2.16
N VAL A 84 19.93 5.94 -2.11
CA VAL A 84 18.96 6.98 -1.76
C VAL A 84 17.84 7.07 -2.82
N VAL A 85 18.17 6.97 -4.10
CA VAL A 85 17.17 6.91 -5.18
C VAL A 85 16.22 5.73 -5.00
N ASN A 86 16.76 4.54 -4.75
CA ASN A 86 15.92 3.35 -4.52
C ASN A 86 15.03 3.50 -3.27
N LEU A 87 15.55 4.08 -2.19
CA LEU A 87 14.78 4.36 -0.99
C LEU A 87 13.62 5.34 -1.23
N LEU A 88 13.82 6.35 -2.09
CA LEU A 88 12.75 7.26 -2.50
C LEU A 88 11.68 6.53 -3.32
N LEU A 89 12.09 5.68 -4.27
CA LEU A 89 11.19 4.87 -5.08
C LEU A 89 10.36 3.92 -4.21
N ASP A 90 10.99 3.24 -3.26
CA ASP A 90 10.28 2.36 -2.30
C ASP A 90 9.27 3.14 -1.45
N GLY A 91 9.66 4.33 -0.98
CA GLY A 91 8.76 5.22 -0.25
C GLY A 91 7.56 5.67 -1.09
N LEU A 92 7.77 6.00 -2.37
CA LEU A 92 6.69 6.35 -3.32
C LEU A 92 5.78 5.15 -3.61
N SER A 93 6.35 3.96 -3.82
CA SER A 93 5.58 2.72 -4.02
C SER A 93 4.62 2.45 -2.86
N ALA A 94 5.02 2.76 -1.62
CA ALA A 94 4.13 2.62 -0.47
C ALA A 94 2.92 3.58 -0.56
N PHE A 95 3.12 4.83 -1.00
CA PHE A 95 2.02 5.78 -1.22
C PHE A 95 1.08 5.31 -2.35
N PHE A 96 1.63 4.88 -3.48
CA PHE A 96 0.85 4.40 -4.61
C PHE A 96 0.09 3.11 -4.27
N GLY A 97 0.70 2.20 -3.52
CA GLY A 97 0.04 1.00 -3.01
C GLY A 97 -1.18 1.33 -2.14
N ASN A 98 -1.08 2.34 -1.26
CA ASN A 98 -2.20 2.81 -0.46
C ASN A 98 -3.33 3.39 -1.33
N VAL A 99 -3.00 4.17 -2.36
CA VAL A 99 -3.98 4.69 -3.32
C VAL A 99 -4.68 3.55 -4.05
N GLN A 100 -3.91 2.59 -4.57
CA GLN A 100 -4.44 1.44 -5.29
C GLN A 100 -5.38 0.60 -4.42
N GLU A 101 -5.01 0.36 -3.17
CA GLU A 101 -5.86 -0.36 -2.21
C GLU A 101 -7.18 0.39 -1.95
N ASN A 102 -7.11 1.68 -1.63
CA ASN A 102 -8.30 2.49 -1.37
C ASN A 102 -9.18 2.63 -2.62
N LYS A 103 -8.58 2.71 -3.80
CA LYS A 103 -9.30 2.68 -5.07
C LYS A 103 -10.05 1.37 -5.25
N GLN A 104 -9.40 0.23 -5.01
CA GLN A 104 -10.05 -1.07 -5.10
C GLN A 104 -11.24 -1.18 -4.13
N ILE A 105 -11.09 -0.71 -2.89
CA ILE A 105 -12.18 -0.68 -1.90
C ILE A 105 -13.33 0.17 -2.43
N THR A 106 -13.04 1.37 -2.93
CA THR A 106 -14.04 2.33 -3.43
C THR A 106 -14.79 1.78 -4.64
N ASP A 107 -14.09 1.21 -5.63
CA ASP A 107 -14.68 0.64 -6.82
C ASP A 107 -15.61 -0.54 -6.51
N ASN A 108 -15.19 -1.43 -5.60
CA ASN A 108 -16.02 -2.56 -5.15
C ASN A 108 -17.25 -2.06 -4.38
N TRP A 109 -17.10 -1.06 -3.53
CA TRP A 109 -18.22 -0.49 -2.78
C TRP A 109 -19.22 0.22 -3.68
N TYR A 110 -18.75 0.94 -4.69
CA TYR A 110 -19.62 1.53 -5.70
C TYR A 110 -20.48 0.47 -6.40
N GLY A 111 -19.87 -0.64 -6.84
CA GLY A 111 -20.58 -1.76 -7.44
C GLY A 111 -21.63 -2.36 -6.50
N PHE A 112 -21.26 -2.56 -5.23
CA PHE A 112 -22.16 -3.05 -4.19
C PHE A 112 -23.36 -2.13 -3.98
N LEU A 113 -23.15 -0.81 -3.82
CA LEU A 113 -24.24 0.16 -3.63
C LEU A 113 -25.16 0.27 -4.85
N LYS A 114 -24.60 0.14 -6.05
CA LYS A 114 -25.40 0.14 -7.29
C LYS A 114 -26.37 -1.04 -7.33
N GLU A 115 -25.88 -2.23 -6.95
CA GLU A 115 -26.72 -3.43 -6.88
C GLU A 115 -27.74 -3.33 -5.74
N TYR A 116 -27.32 -2.84 -4.56
CA TYR A 116 -28.22 -2.58 -3.43
C TYR A 116 -29.35 -1.63 -3.83
N GLN A 117 -29.05 -0.51 -4.52
CA GLN A 117 -30.05 0.43 -5.01
C GLN A 117 -31.03 -0.21 -6.01
N ARG A 118 -30.56 -1.12 -6.86
CA ARG A 118 -31.40 -1.86 -7.81
C ARG A 118 -32.44 -2.72 -7.04
N ARG A 119 -31.99 -3.50 -6.05
CA ARG A 119 -32.86 -4.36 -5.23
C ARG A 119 -33.91 -3.56 -4.46
N LEU A 120 -33.50 -2.42 -3.89
CA LEU A 120 -34.43 -1.51 -3.23
C LEU A 120 -35.55 -0.98 -4.16
N LYS A 121 -35.22 -0.69 -5.43
CA LYS A 121 -36.21 -0.28 -6.43
C LYS A 121 -37.16 -1.42 -6.84
N GLU A 122 -36.75 -2.67 -6.71
CA GLU A 122 -37.55 -3.87 -6.94
C GLU A 122 -38.45 -4.21 -5.73
N GLY A 123 -38.34 -3.45 -4.64
CA GLY A 123 -39.23 -3.57 -3.48
C GLY A 123 -38.72 -4.51 -2.39
N GLU A 124 -37.45 -4.91 -2.43
CA GLU A 124 -36.86 -5.72 -1.36
C GLU A 124 -36.76 -4.93 -0.05
N ALA A 125 -36.87 -5.64 1.08
CA ALA A 125 -36.67 -5.05 2.40
C ALA A 125 -35.22 -4.56 2.59
N PRO A 126 -35.00 -3.31 3.01
CA PRO A 126 -33.66 -2.70 2.95
C PRO A 126 -32.54 -3.47 3.66
N VAL A 127 -32.75 -3.84 4.94
CA VAL A 127 -31.73 -4.53 5.74
C VAL A 127 -31.47 -5.94 5.22
N ASP A 128 -32.53 -6.67 4.87
CA ASP A 128 -32.43 -8.04 4.37
C ASP A 128 -31.71 -8.07 3.01
N SER A 129 -32.06 -7.15 2.11
CA SER A 129 -31.40 -6.99 0.81
C SER A 129 -29.91 -6.68 0.95
N TYR A 130 -29.55 -5.78 1.88
CA TYR A 130 -28.14 -5.45 2.14
C TYR A 130 -27.35 -6.65 2.63
N ARG A 131 -27.92 -7.37 3.62
CA ARG A 131 -27.29 -8.57 4.20
C ARG A 131 -27.17 -9.70 3.18
N ALA A 132 -28.23 -9.96 2.42
CA ALA A 132 -28.21 -10.98 1.37
C ALA A 132 -27.12 -10.70 0.35
N LEU A 133 -27.01 -9.44 -0.13
CA LEU A 133 -25.99 -9.04 -1.09
C LEU A 133 -24.57 -9.21 -0.52
N LEU A 134 -24.36 -8.87 0.76
CA LEU A 134 -23.11 -9.06 1.46
C LEU A 134 -22.75 -10.55 1.54
N GLU A 135 -23.69 -11.40 1.95
CA GLU A 135 -23.49 -12.85 2.06
C GLU A 135 -23.19 -13.50 0.71
N GLU A 136 -23.93 -13.12 -0.34
CA GLU A 136 -23.68 -13.57 -1.72
C GLU A 136 -22.26 -13.24 -2.16
N ARG A 137 -21.79 -12.01 -1.90
CA ARG A 137 -20.44 -11.62 -2.28
C ARG A 137 -19.37 -12.35 -1.47
N MET A 138 -19.60 -12.53 -0.16
CA MET A 138 -18.70 -13.31 0.68
C MET A 138 -18.59 -14.77 0.20
N ALA A 139 -19.72 -15.38 -0.19
CA ALA A 139 -19.73 -16.75 -0.71
C ALA A 139 -18.93 -16.88 -2.03
N VAL A 140 -19.02 -15.89 -2.92
CA VAL A 140 -18.23 -15.87 -4.16
C VAL A 140 -16.72 -15.83 -3.86
N VAL A 141 -16.30 -14.91 -2.99
CA VAL A 141 -14.88 -14.78 -2.63
C VAL A 141 -14.35 -16.03 -1.91
N GLU A 142 -15.16 -16.64 -1.05
CA GLU A 142 -14.79 -17.89 -0.39
C GLU A 142 -14.64 -19.05 -1.39
N ALA A 143 -15.50 -19.12 -2.41
CA ALA A 143 -15.37 -20.11 -3.48
C ALA A 143 -14.10 -19.88 -4.32
N GLU A 144 -13.77 -18.61 -4.65
CA GLU A 144 -12.55 -18.25 -5.36
C GLU A 144 -11.29 -18.58 -4.54
N LYS A 145 -11.33 -18.39 -3.21
CA LYS A 145 -10.27 -18.78 -2.29
C LYS A 145 -10.07 -20.30 -2.25
N GLN A 146 -11.15 -21.06 -2.16
CA GLN A 146 -11.09 -22.53 -2.17
C GLN A 146 -10.60 -23.11 -3.49
N ALA A 147 -10.88 -22.42 -4.60
CA ALA A 147 -10.38 -22.76 -5.92
C ALA A 147 -8.94 -22.28 -6.19
N GLU A 148 -8.28 -21.69 -5.18
CA GLU A 148 -6.91 -21.15 -5.28
C GLU A 148 -6.73 -20.12 -6.42
N VAL A 149 -7.82 -19.41 -6.78
CA VAL A 149 -7.79 -18.36 -7.82
C VAL A 149 -7.31 -17.03 -7.25
N CYS A 150 -7.52 -16.79 -5.94
CA CYS A 150 -7.11 -15.57 -5.26
C CYS A 150 -5.76 -15.73 -4.56
N THR A 151 -4.92 -14.71 -4.66
CA THR A 151 -3.70 -14.59 -3.86
C THR A 151 -4.03 -14.28 -2.39
N LYS A 152 -3.09 -14.51 -1.48
CA LYS A 152 -3.24 -14.14 -0.05
C LYS A 152 -3.55 -12.63 0.13
N ALA A 153 -2.90 -11.78 -0.66
CA ALA A 153 -3.12 -10.34 -0.63
C ALA A 153 -4.54 -9.96 -1.06
N GLN A 154 -5.06 -10.59 -2.13
CA GLN A 154 -6.44 -10.38 -2.57
C GLN A 154 -7.47 -10.82 -1.53
N VAL A 155 -7.23 -11.96 -0.85
CA VAL A 155 -8.09 -12.42 0.24
C VAL A 155 -8.10 -11.41 1.40
N ALA A 156 -6.93 -10.93 1.82
CA ALA A 156 -6.83 -9.91 2.88
C ALA A 156 -7.53 -8.60 2.48
N GLY A 157 -7.43 -8.18 1.21
CA GLY A 157 -8.16 -7.03 0.66
C GLY A 157 -9.68 -7.21 0.77
N TRP A 158 -10.21 -8.39 0.41
CA TRP A 158 -11.64 -8.70 0.56
C TRP A 158 -12.10 -8.74 2.02
N GLU A 159 -11.31 -9.29 2.93
CA GLU A 159 -11.63 -9.29 4.36
C GLU A 159 -11.81 -7.86 4.88
N ARG A 160 -10.97 -6.93 4.44
CA ARG A 160 -11.05 -5.50 4.79
C ARG A 160 -12.31 -4.84 4.20
N ILE A 161 -12.63 -5.10 2.93
CA ILE A 161 -13.85 -4.62 2.27
C ILE A 161 -15.09 -5.11 3.02
N PHE A 162 -15.16 -6.41 3.37
CA PHE A 162 -16.29 -6.98 4.09
C PHE A 162 -16.45 -6.42 5.50
N ALA A 163 -15.36 -6.13 6.20
CA ALA A 163 -15.41 -5.46 7.50
C ALA A 163 -16.09 -4.08 7.38
N LEU A 164 -15.67 -3.27 6.40
CA LEU A 164 -16.25 -1.95 6.13
C LEU A 164 -17.74 -2.04 5.76
N TRP A 165 -18.12 -2.99 4.90
CA TRP A 165 -19.52 -3.15 4.52
C TRP A 165 -20.40 -3.61 5.70
N LYS A 166 -19.90 -4.51 6.56
CA LYS A 166 -20.61 -4.94 7.78
C LYS A 166 -20.87 -3.79 8.74
N GLU A 167 -19.86 -2.94 8.97
CA GLU A 167 -19.97 -1.74 9.82
C GLU A 167 -21.00 -0.74 9.31
N ASN A 168 -21.24 -0.71 8.00
CA ASN A 168 -22.15 0.22 7.34
C ASN A 168 -23.48 -0.45 6.93
N THR A 169 -23.83 -1.60 7.55
CA THR A 169 -25.15 -2.21 7.39
C THR A 169 -26.23 -1.25 7.92
N PRO A 170 -27.28 -0.95 7.14
CA PRO A 170 -28.35 -0.06 7.60
C PRO A 170 -29.06 -0.56 8.84
N ASP A 171 -29.50 0.37 9.69
CA ASP A 171 -30.26 0.05 10.90
C ASP A 171 -31.65 -0.51 10.55
N SER A 172 -32.14 -1.40 11.42
CA SER A 172 -33.48 -1.96 11.28
C SER A 172 -34.56 -0.91 11.54
N GLY A 173 -35.58 -0.88 10.70
CA GLY A 173 -36.73 0.01 10.86
C GLY A 173 -36.66 1.33 10.10
N LEU A 174 -35.56 1.58 9.39
CA LEU A 174 -35.42 2.71 8.48
C LEU A 174 -36.23 2.46 7.19
N ASP A 175 -36.74 3.54 6.59
CA ASP A 175 -37.32 3.46 5.26
C ASP A 175 -36.24 3.23 4.18
N VAL A 176 -36.69 2.99 2.93
CA VAL A 176 -35.80 2.72 1.79
C VAL A 176 -34.80 3.85 1.55
N LYS A 177 -35.25 5.11 1.66
CA LYS A 177 -34.41 6.29 1.41
C LYS A 177 -33.38 6.49 2.52
N GLU A 178 -33.78 6.34 3.76
CA GLU A 178 -32.92 6.45 4.94
C GLU A 178 -31.88 5.34 4.95
N SER A 179 -32.28 4.10 4.69
CA SER A 179 -31.37 2.94 4.62
C SER A 179 -30.31 3.11 3.53
N PHE A 180 -30.71 3.57 2.34
CA PHE A 180 -29.75 3.84 1.27
C PHE A 180 -28.82 5.00 1.61
N ALA A 181 -29.34 6.07 2.24
CA ALA A 181 -28.55 7.21 2.65
C ALA A 181 -27.49 6.81 3.70
N GLN A 182 -27.85 5.94 4.67
CA GLN A 182 -26.93 5.43 5.68
C GLN A 182 -25.81 4.59 5.05
N ALA A 183 -26.15 3.63 4.18
CA ALA A 183 -25.16 2.81 3.47
C ALA A 183 -24.25 3.68 2.58
N LYS A 184 -24.81 4.69 1.90
CA LYS A 184 -24.05 5.63 1.07
C LYS A 184 -23.09 6.49 1.87
N ALA A 185 -23.45 6.89 3.10
CA ALA A 185 -22.56 7.71 3.94
C ALA A 185 -21.25 7.00 4.28
N GLY A 186 -21.23 5.68 4.40
CA GLY A 186 -20.02 4.88 4.52
C GLY A 186 -19.13 4.96 3.28
N PHE A 187 -19.74 4.83 2.11
CA PHE A 187 -19.06 4.97 0.83
C PHE A 187 -18.49 6.39 0.62
N ASP A 188 -19.25 7.42 0.99
CA ASP A 188 -18.78 8.82 0.85
C ASP A 188 -17.54 9.06 1.71
N ARG A 189 -17.48 8.52 2.95
CA ARG A 189 -16.27 8.58 3.79
C ARG A 189 -15.09 7.83 3.17
N GLN A 190 -15.33 6.65 2.56
CA GLN A 190 -14.28 5.90 1.89
C GLN A 190 -13.73 6.67 0.67
N ARG A 191 -14.59 7.36 -0.07
CA ARG A 191 -14.18 8.21 -1.18
C ARG A 191 -13.32 9.39 -0.72
N GLU A 192 -13.69 10.03 0.40
CA GLU A 192 -12.87 11.09 1.01
C GLU A 192 -11.48 10.55 1.42
N THR A 193 -11.44 9.33 1.97
CA THR A 193 -10.16 8.67 2.29
C THR A 193 -9.30 8.46 1.04
N LEU A 194 -9.90 7.98 -0.06
CA LEU A 194 -9.18 7.82 -1.34
C LEU A 194 -8.64 9.17 -1.85
N GLU A 195 -9.45 10.22 -1.86
CA GLU A 195 -9.05 11.56 -2.29
C GLU A 195 -7.88 12.11 -1.43
N ASP A 196 -7.85 11.80 -0.13
CA ASP A 196 -6.76 12.20 0.75
C ASP A 196 -5.48 11.39 0.51
N GLU A 197 -5.58 10.08 0.24
CA GLU A 197 -4.41 9.26 -0.13
C GLU A 197 -3.84 9.65 -1.50
N GLU A 198 -4.69 9.97 -2.48
CA GLU A 198 -4.26 10.51 -3.77
C GLU A 198 -3.48 11.83 -3.62
N LYS A 199 -3.96 12.75 -2.78
CA LYS A 199 -3.26 14.01 -2.49
C LYS A 199 -1.91 13.78 -1.81
N LYS A 200 -1.85 12.84 -0.84
CA LYS A 200 -0.59 12.49 -0.17
C LYS A 200 0.43 11.90 -1.15
N ALA A 201 0.00 10.98 -2.01
CA ALA A 201 0.84 10.38 -3.02
C ALA A 201 1.37 11.42 -4.03
N MET A 202 0.50 12.32 -4.50
CA MET A 202 0.89 13.39 -5.41
C MET A 202 1.91 14.34 -4.78
N ASN A 203 1.67 14.78 -3.54
CA ASN A 203 2.60 15.64 -2.81
C ASN A 203 3.95 14.96 -2.59
N ALA A 204 3.95 13.67 -2.21
CA ALA A 204 5.18 12.91 -2.02
C ALA A 204 5.98 12.78 -3.33
N LEU A 205 5.29 12.58 -4.46
CA LEU A 205 5.89 12.53 -5.77
C LEU A 205 6.52 13.88 -6.17
N GLU A 206 5.80 15.00 -5.97
CA GLU A 206 6.33 16.35 -6.21
C GLU A 206 7.57 16.62 -5.37
N HIS A 207 7.53 16.32 -4.07
CA HIS A 207 8.67 16.51 -3.18
C HIS A 207 9.87 15.63 -3.56
N ALA A 208 9.62 14.40 -4.02
CA ALA A 208 10.70 13.53 -4.50
C ALA A 208 11.35 14.12 -5.75
N PHE A 209 10.57 14.63 -6.73
CA PHE A 209 11.12 15.30 -7.92
C PHE A 209 11.89 16.56 -7.54
N ASP A 210 11.36 17.41 -6.65
CA ASP A 210 12.04 18.61 -6.17
C ASP A 210 13.40 18.27 -5.52
N PHE A 211 13.44 17.22 -4.71
CA PHE A 211 14.67 16.73 -4.10
C PHE A 211 15.65 16.22 -5.16
N MET A 212 15.20 15.39 -6.08
CA MET A 212 16.01 14.80 -7.15
C MET A 212 16.61 15.89 -8.05
N GLU A 213 15.82 16.91 -8.41
CA GLU A 213 16.29 18.03 -9.22
C GLU A 213 17.37 18.84 -8.47
N GLN A 214 17.15 19.14 -7.19
CA GLN A 214 18.11 19.90 -6.39
C GLN A 214 19.40 19.11 -6.08
N ALA A 215 19.28 17.80 -5.84
CA ALA A 215 20.40 16.96 -5.45
C ALA A 215 21.26 16.49 -6.63
N PHE A 216 20.64 16.20 -7.77
CA PHE A 216 21.27 15.49 -8.88
C PHE A 216 21.12 16.20 -10.24
N GLU A 217 20.32 17.25 -10.31
CA GLU A 217 20.04 17.98 -11.58
C GLU A 217 19.64 17.00 -12.71
N ASN A 218 20.43 16.92 -13.80
CA ASN A 218 20.24 15.98 -14.90
C ASN A 218 21.24 14.81 -14.85
N GLY A 219 21.69 14.42 -13.66
CA GLY A 219 22.63 13.32 -13.46
C GLY A 219 22.06 11.94 -13.79
N GLU A 220 22.92 10.93 -13.72
CA GLU A 220 22.54 9.53 -13.96
C GLU A 220 21.49 9.05 -12.95
N GLU A 221 21.52 9.56 -11.74
CA GLU A 221 20.56 9.26 -10.68
C GLU A 221 19.13 9.68 -11.06
N MET A 222 18.97 10.84 -11.69
CA MET A 222 17.66 11.30 -12.18
C MET A 222 17.15 10.38 -13.30
N VAL A 223 18.03 9.93 -14.19
CA VAL A 223 17.64 8.98 -15.25
C VAL A 223 17.16 7.67 -14.66
N VAL A 224 17.89 7.14 -13.66
CA VAL A 224 17.47 5.91 -12.94
C VAL A 224 16.13 6.12 -12.27
N PHE A 225 15.96 7.21 -11.51
CA PHE A 225 14.71 7.52 -10.80
C PHE A 225 13.51 7.55 -11.74
N VAL A 226 13.58 8.30 -12.84
CA VAL A 226 12.47 8.42 -13.81
C VAL A 226 12.21 7.09 -14.52
N THR A 227 13.25 6.34 -14.86
CA THR A 227 13.11 5.05 -15.54
C THR A 227 12.40 4.03 -14.63
N GLU A 228 12.88 3.87 -13.40
CA GLU A 228 12.28 2.93 -12.44
C GLU A 228 10.86 3.34 -12.06
N LEU A 229 10.61 4.63 -11.86
CA LEU A 229 9.28 5.13 -11.58
C LEU A 229 8.28 4.81 -12.70
N THR A 230 8.69 4.96 -13.97
CA THR A 230 7.81 4.67 -15.12
C THR A 230 7.63 3.18 -15.40
N LEU A 231 8.52 2.33 -14.91
CA LEU A 231 8.42 0.87 -15.02
C LEU A 231 7.66 0.25 -13.84
N SER A 232 7.43 1.03 -12.77
CA SER A 232 6.68 0.55 -11.61
C SER A 232 5.23 0.24 -12.02
N PRO A 233 4.71 -0.97 -11.72
CA PRO A 233 3.32 -1.32 -12.04
C PRO A 233 2.29 -0.55 -11.19
N GLU A 234 2.74 0.21 -10.20
CA GLU A 234 1.93 0.97 -9.25
C GLU A 234 1.92 2.49 -9.55
N ALA A 235 2.75 2.94 -10.49
CA ALA A 235 2.90 4.35 -10.86
C ALA A 235 1.81 4.85 -11.83
#